data_b787b45a5e39f382d6c459db36acae84
#
_entry.id   b787b45a5e39f382d6c459db36acae84
#
_cell.length_a   1.000
_cell.length_b   1.000
_cell.length_c   1.000
_cell.angle_alpha   90.00
_cell.angle_beta   90.00
_cell.angle_gamma   90.00
#
_symmetry.space_group_name_H-M   'P 1'
#
loop_
_entity.id
_entity.type
_entity.pdbx_description
1 polymer ?
#
loop_
_entity_poly.entity_id
_entity_poly.type
_entity_poly.pdbx_seq_one_letter_code
_entity_poly.pdbx_strand_id
1 'polypeptide(L)'
;LYGSLALTGKGHLTDYIVEKTLAPLPVKIIWQMKALPKHPNGMKIEAFKDQNVLGELVAYSVGGGSVMYENEVLEKPQAIYKHNSFAKIKDYIGDTQSDLYSYILQTEGEDFEKYLKEILDTMEACVKEGLGQEGVLPGKLKLKRVAKSLNELAIESQDERMKITSYAYAVSEQNASGGKIVTAPTCGASGVLPALMYYAKHDMHFSERERLKALAIAGLVGNLVKTNATISGAEGGCQAEVGTATAMSAAAYASLLGLDIQGIEYAAEMGLEHQLGLTCDPVGGYVQIPCIERNGFGALRALDAAVYARELGKLRQPRVSFDAVVKVMRDTGHDLDAAYRETSLGGLAKELSLE
;
A
#
# COMPACT_ATOMS: atom_id res chain seq x y z
N LEU A 1 3.80 -19.34 13.15
CA LEU A 1 3.15 -18.52 12.14
C LEU A 1 1.97 -19.29 11.57
N TYR A 2 0.85 -18.59 11.31
CA TYR A 2 -0.44 -19.20 10.95
C TYR A 2 -1.06 -18.56 9.71
N GLY A 3 -1.87 -19.35 8.98
CA GLY A 3 -2.68 -18.90 7.85
C GLY A 3 -1.86 -18.22 6.75
N SER A 4 -2.29 -17.06 6.27
CA SER A 4 -1.61 -16.31 5.22
C SER A 4 -0.18 -15.94 5.61
N LEU A 5 0.06 -15.56 6.88
CA LEU A 5 1.41 -15.28 7.39
C LEU A 5 2.36 -16.52 7.33
N ALA A 6 1.83 -17.73 7.37
CA ALA A 6 2.62 -18.94 7.15
C ALA A 6 2.76 -19.29 5.67
N LEU A 7 1.70 -19.12 4.88
CA LEU A 7 1.66 -19.45 3.45
C LEU A 7 2.62 -18.59 2.61
N THR A 8 2.71 -17.29 2.93
CA THR A 8 3.52 -16.32 2.19
C THR A 8 4.75 -15.82 2.97
N GLY A 9 4.86 -16.16 4.25
CA GLY A 9 5.82 -15.54 5.17
C GLY A 9 7.29 -15.65 4.77
N LYS A 10 7.70 -16.76 4.16
CA LYS A 10 9.08 -16.92 3.63
C LYS A 10 9.35 -15.94 2.49
N GLY A 11 8.38 -15.74 1.62
CA GLY A 11 8.47 -14.79 0.52
C GLY A 11 8.43 -13.32 0.98
N HIS A 12 7.83 -13.08 2.15
CA HIS A 12 7.76 -11.77 2.81
C HIS A 12 8.90 -11.55 3.80
N LEU A 13 9.91 -12.43 3.84
CA LEU A 13 11.06 -12.35 4.76
C LEU A 13 10.66 -12.36 6.24
N THR A 14 9.53 -12.96 6.59
CA THR A 14 9.02 -13.00 7.97
C THR A 14 9.95 -13.77 8.90
N ASP A 15 10.50 -14.90 8.45
CA ASP A 15 11.50 -15.66 9.18
C ASP A 15 12.75 -14.82 9.46
N TYR A 16 13.30 -14.21 8.43
CA TYR A 16 14.48 -13.35 8.56
C TYR A 16 14.28 -12.22 9.58
N ILE A 17 13.14 -11.51 9.52
CA ILE A 17 12.91 -10.38 10.44
C ILE A 17 12.66 -10.84 11.88
N VAL A 18 11.98 -11.99 12.08
CA VAL A 18 11.75 -12.58 13.40
C VAL A 18 13.07 -13.01 14.02
N GLU A 19 13.92 -13.73 13.31
CA GLU A 19 15.23 -14.15 13.78
C GLU A 19 16.13 -12.95 14.08
N LYS A 20 16.18 -11.97 13.20
CA LYS A 20 16.96 -10.74 13.38
C LYS A 20 16.49 -9.94 14.59
N THR A 21 15.19 -9.86 14.83
CA THR A 21 14.62 -9.08 15.94
C THR A 21 14.87 -9.73 17.29
N LEU A 22 14.85 -11.06 17.34
CA LEU A 22 15.03 -11.82 18.57
C LEU A 22 16.49 -12.19 18.87
N ALA A 23 17.42 -11.92 17.95
CA ALA A 23 18.85 -12.19 18.18
C ALA A 23 19.35 -11.50 19.46
N PRO A 24 20.19 -12.15 20.31
CA PRO A 24 20.85 -13.44 20.07
C PRO A 24 20.05 -14.69 20.54
N LEU A 25 18.77 -14.56 20.86
CA LEU A 25 17.96 -15.68 21.33
C LEU A 25 17.76 -16.71 20.19
N PRO A 26 17.89 -18.02 20.48
CA PRO A 26 17.59 -19.04 19.49
C PRO A 26 16.08 -19.07 19.18
N VAL A 27 15.74 -19.07 17.92
CA VAL A 27 14.36 -19.08 17.44
C VAL A 27 14.08 -20.35 16.62
N LYS A 28 12.93 -20.98 16.88
CA LYS A 28 12.39 -22.06 16.06
C LYS A 28 11.06 -21.62 15.47
N ILE A 29 10.99 -21.47 14.17
CA ILE A 29 9.77 -21.07 13.46
C ILE A 29 9.00 -22.32 13.01
N ILE A 30 7.71 -22.38 13.39
CA ILE A 30 6.77 -23.43 13.00
C ILE A 30 5.73 -22.80 12.07
N TRP A 31 5.56 -23.41 10.91
CA TRP A 31 4.65 -22.94 9.86
C TRP A 31 3.35 -23.73 9.89
N GLN A 32 2.24 -23.07 10.21
CA GLN A 32 0.90 -23.65 10.31
C GLN A 32 -0.02 -23.02 9.25
N MET A 33 -0.38 -23.80 8.24
CA MET A 33 -1.16 -23.30 7.11
C MET A 33 -2.61 -22.92 7.47
N LYS A 34 -3.15 -23.46 8.58
CA LYS A 34 -4.48 -23.13 9.07
C LYS A 34 -4.45 -21.79 9.77
N ALA A 35 -5.39 -20.88 9.41
CA ALA A 35 -5.52 -19.58 10.07
C ALA A 35 -6.00 -19.71 11.52
N LEU A 36 -5.62 -18.76 12.35
CA LEU A 36 -6.22 -18.54 13.68
C LEU A 36 -7.59 -17.87 13.54
N PRO A 37 -8.48 -17.96 14.56
CA PRO A 37 -9.87 -17.56 14.41
C PRO A 37 -10.12 -16.08 14.10
N LYS A 38 -9.27 -15.17 14.62
CA LYS A 38 -9.55 -13.72 14.55
C LYS A 38 -9.08 -13.05 13.27
N HIS A 39 -7.97 -13.54 12.69
CA HIS A 39 -7.41 -12.96 11.46
C HIS A 39 -6.50 -13.96 10.73
N PRO A 40 -6.43 -13.94 9.37
CA PRO A 40 -5.57 -14.84 8.59
C PRO A 40 -4.07 -14.70 8.89
N ASN A 41 -3.60 -13.53 9.28
CA ASN A 41 -2.19 -13.26 9.59
C ASN A 41 -1.91 -13.39 11.09
N GLY A 42 -1.92 -14.61 11.60
CA GLY A 42 -1.71 -14.90 13.02
C GLY A 42 -0.28 -15.35 13.36
N MET A 43 0.20 -14.93 14.54
CA MET A 43 1.46 -15.36 15.12
C MET A 43 1.24 -15.77 16.58
N LYS A 44 1.73 -16.96 16.95
CA LYS A 44 1.84 -17.41 18.33
C LYS A 44 3.31 -17.44 18.69
N ILE A 45 3.68 -16.82 19.79
CA ILE A 45 5.03 -16.75 20.32
C ILE A 45 5.04 -17.47 21.66
N GLU A 46 5.92 -18.43 21.85
CA GLU A 46 6.12 -19.15 23.10
C GLU A 46 7.57 -18.98 23.54
N ALA A 47 7.79 -18.54 24.75
CA ALA A 47 9.10 -18.44 25.37
C ALA A 47 9.36 -19.64 26.29
N PHE A 48 10.54 -20.26 26.16
CA PHE A 48 10.92 -21.41 26.94
C PHE A 48 12.20 -21.16 27.74
N LYS A 49 12.27 -21.72 28.93
CA LYS A 49 13.52 -21.93 29.67
C LYS A 49 13.65 -23.42 29.95
N ASP A 50 14.70 -24.01 29.43
CA ASP A 50 14.87 -25.46 29.37
C ASP A 50 13.70 -26.11 28.60
N GLN A 51 12.80 -26.82 29.24
CA GLN A 51 11.59 -27.39 28.62
C GLN A 51 10.30 -26.77 29.15
N ASN A 52 10.39 -25.76 30.01
CA ASN A 52 9.22 -25.11 30.61
C ASN A 52 8.82 -23.88 29.84
N VAL A 53 7.52 -23.75 29.54
CA VAL A 53 6.95 -22.54 28.96
C VAL A 53 6.96 -21.42 30.00
N LEU A 54 7.65 -20.32 29.71
CA LEU A 54 7.69 -19.14 30.54
C LEU A 54 6.54 -18.16 30.25
N GLY A 55 6.09 -18.15 29.02
CA GLY A 55 5.01 -17.28 28.58
C GLY A 55 4.57 -17.55 27.15
N GLU A 56 3.37 -17.10 26.83
CA GLU A 56 2.73 -17.25 25.53
C GLU A 56 2.10 -15.93 25.12
N LEU A 57 2.19 -15.58 23.85
CA LEU A 57 1.55 -14.43 23.24
C LEU A 57 0.97 -14.82 21.88
N VAL A 58 -0.28 -14.42 21.62
CA VAL A 58 -0.89 -14.52 20.29
C VAL A 58 -1.16 -13.11 19.77
N ALA A 59 -0.68 -12.85 18.57
CA ALA A 59 -0.83 -11.56 17.90
C ALA A 59 -1.23 -11.75 16.43
N TYR A 60 -1.83 -10.74 15.84
CA TYR A 60 -2.31 -10.70 14.47
C TYR A 60 -1.82 -9.44 13.77
N SER A 61 -1.28 -9.59 12.57
CA SER A 61 -0.97 -8.46 11.69
C SER A 61 -2.23 -8.11 10.88
N VAL A 62 -2.86 -7.01 11.23
CA VAL A 62 -4.16 -6.60 10.66
C VAL A 62 -4.05 -5.57 9.53
N GLY A 63 -2.84 -5.40 8.97
CA GLY A 63 -2.55 -4.51 7.87
C GLY A 63 -2.03 -3.13 8.28
N GLY A 64 -1.28 -2.49 7.39
CA GLY A 64 -0.72 -1.15 7.59
C GLY A 64 0.19 -1.00 8.80
N GLY A 65 0.86 -2.07 9.24
CA GLY A 65 1.71 -2.09 10.42
C GLY A 65 0.98 -2.21 11.77
N SER A 66 -0.35 -2.31 11.76
CA SER A 66 -1.13 -2.50 13.00
C SER A 66 -1.05 -3.94 13.48
N VAL A 67 -0.93 -4.10 14.81
CA VAL A 67 -0.89 -5.40 15.49
C VAL A 67 -2.04 -5.45 16.49
N MET A 68 -2.75 -6.57 16.52
CA MET A 68 -3.81 -6.87 17.48
C MET A 68 -3.38 -8.07 18.32
N TYR A 69 -3.64 -8.04 19.63
CA TYR A 69 -3.39 -9.17 20.51
C TYR A 69 -4.66 -10.02 20.75
N GLU A 70 -4.46 -11.32 21.08
CA GLU A 70 -5.58 -12.26 21.28
C GLU A 70 -6.62 -11.79 22.30
N ASN A 71 -6.16 -11.15 23.38
CA ASN A 71 -7.04 -10.69 24.47
C ASN A 71 -7.63 -9.29 24.22
N GLU A 72 -7.24 -8.64 23.12
CA GLU A 72 -7.84 -7.38 22.73
C GLU A 72 -9.13 -7.63 21.97
N VAL A 73 -10.18 -6.95 22.39
CA VAL A 73 -11.35 -6.74 21.54
C VAL A 73 -10.84 -5.87 20.37
N LEU A 74 -11.17 -6.23 19.14
CA LEU A 74 -11.00 -5.32 18.00
C LEU A 74 -11.78 -4.04 18.30
N GLU A 75 -11.21 -3.16 19.12
CA GLU A 75 -11.63 -1.78 19.08
C GLU A 75 -11.29 -1.32 17.67
N LYS A 76 -12.32 -0.97 16.92
CA LYS A 76 -12.11 -0.29 15.63
C LYS A 76 -11.11 0.83 15.92
N PRO A 77 -9.99 0.92 15.19
CA PRO A 77 -9.03 1.99 15.41
C PRO A 77 -9.82 3.28 15.55
N GLN A 78 -9.58 4.01 16.63
CA GLN A 78 -10.33 5.24 16.89
C GLN A 78 -10.14 6.12 15.65
N ALA A 79 -11.22 6.39 14.93
CA ALA A 79 -11.14 7.15 13.69
C ALA A 79 -10.62 8.54 14.03
N ILE A 80 -9.41 8.86 13.61
CA ILE A 80 -8.79 10.18 13.81
C ILE A 80 -9.70 11.25 13.19
N TYR A 81 -10.23 10.97 12.02
CA TYR A 81 -11.12 11.87 11.31
C TYR A 81 -12.57 11.69 11.77
N LYS A 82 -13.14 12.76 12.31
CA LYS A 82 -14.56 12.82 12.71
C LYS A 82 -15.50 12.53 11.54
N HIS A 83 -15.14 12.97 10.34
CA HIS A 83 -15.90 12.76 9.11
C HIS A 83 -15.31 11.58 8.37
N ASN A 84 -16.00 10.46 8.39
CA ASN A 84 -15.52 9.16 7.88
C ASN A 84 -15.91 8.88 6.43
N SER A 85 -16.27 9.90 5.63
CA SER A 85 -16.59 9.77 4.21
C SER A 85 -16.25 11.06 3.47
N PHE A 86 -15.95 10.95 2.17
CA PHE A 86 -15.71 12.14 1.35
C PHE A 86 -16.92 13.06 1.32
N ALA A 87 -18.13 12.52 1.27
CA ALA A 87 -19.36 13.31 1.31
C ALA A 87 -19.41 14.22 2.55
N LYS A 88 -19.21 13.64 3.75
CA LYS A 88 -19.22 14.42 5.01
C LYS A 88 -18.09 15.43 5.11
N ILE A 89 -16.91 15.12 4.54
CA ILE A 89 -15.79 16.06 4.50
C ILE A 89 -16.11 17.24 3.58
N LYS A 90 -16.72 16.98 2.42
CA LYS A 90 -17.17 18.04 1.50
C LYS A 90 -18.20 18.96 2.15
N ASP A 91 -19.18 18.40 2.84
CA ASP A 91 -20.20 19.16 3.57
C ASP A 91 -19.54 20.06 4.63
N TYR A 92 -18.65 19.51 5.46
CA TYR A 92 -17.93 20.29 6.46
C TYR A 92 -17.08 21.42 5.87
N ILE A 93 -16.35 21.14 4.79
CA ILE A 93 -15.50 22.13 4.10
C ILE A 93 -16.37 23.25 3.49
N GLY A 94 -17.53 22.89 2.90
CA GLY A 94 -18.51 23.85 2.38
C GLY A 94 -19.06 24.75 3.48
N ASP A 95 -19.46 24.20 4.60
CA ASP A 95 -20.02 24.95 5.75
C ASP A 95 -19.00 25.86 6.42
N THR A 96 -17.73 25.44 6.49
CA THR A 96 -16.65 26.18 7.15
C THR A 96 -15.85 27.09 6.21
N GLN A 97 -16.09 27.02 4.91
CA GLN A 97 -15.30 27.71 3.87
C GLN A 97 -13.79 27.41 3.98
N SER A 98 -13.45 26.21 4.45
CA SER A 98 -12.09 25.71 4.59
C SER A 98 -11.62 25.03 3.28
N ASP A 99 -10.40 24.54 3.24
CA ASP A 99 -9.90 23.66 2.17
C ASP A 99 -9.51 22.29 2.74
N LEU A 100 -9.34 21.32 1.86
CA LEU A 100 -9.07 19.94 2.25
C LEU A 100 -7.78 19.79 3.07
N TYR A 101 -6.74 20.54 2.73
CA TYR A 101 -5.46 20.48 3.46
C TYR A 101 -5.58 21.10 4.86
N SER A 102 -6.25 22.25 4.98
CA SER A 102 -6.53 22.85 6.27
C SER A 102 -7.34 21.94 7.18
N TYR A 103 -8.35 21.24 6.63
CA TYR A 103 -9.10 20.21 7.36
C TYR A 103 -8.21 19.10 7.89
N ILE A 104 -7.27 18.60 7.07
CA ILE A 104 -6.32 17.55 7.48
C ILE A 104 -5.43 18.07 8.61
N LEU A 105 -4.81 19.25 8.46
CA LEU A 105 -3.90 19.80 9.47
C LEU A 105 -4.60 20.05 10.81
N GLN A 106 -5.85 20.55 10.78
CA GLN A 106 -6.63 20.75 12.01
C GLN A 106 -6.93 19.42 12.73
N THR A 107 -7.04 18.33 11.98
CA THR A 107 -7.34 17.00 12.54
C THR A 107 -6.09 16.31 13.08
N GLU A 108 -4.98 16.38 12.34
CA GLU A 108 -3.74 15.63 12.64
C GLU A 108 -2.83 16.37 13.64
N GLY A 109 -2.93 17.72 13.74
CA GLY A 109 -2.17 18.54 14.69
C GLY A 109 -0.83 19.07 14.16
N GLU A 110 -0.12 19.79 15.06
CA GLU A 110 1.03 20.63 14.70
C GLU A 110 2.26 19.87 14.19
N ASP A 111 2.52 18.68 14.69
CA ASP A 111 3.68 17.86 14.30
C ASP A 111 3.51 17.10 12.99
N PHE A 112 2.31 17.16 12.39
CA PHE A 112 1.97 16.32 11.23
C PHE A 112 2.80 16.67 9.98
N GLU A 113 3.02 17.94 9.68
CA GLU A 113 3.85 18.32 8.54
C GLU A 113 5.29 17.84 8.67
N LYS A 114 5.85 17.86 9.89
CA LYS A 114 7.17 17.33 10.16
C LYS A 114 7.22 15.82 9.91
N TYR A 115 6.21 15.10 10.38
CA TYR A 115 6.06 13.66 10.10
C TYR A 115 5.94 13.39 8.60
N LEU A 116 5.10 14.12 7.89
CA LEU A 116 4.97 13.99 6.43
C LEU A 116 6.29 14.22 5.70
N LYS A 117 7.09 15.18 6.18
CA LYS A 117 8.41 15.43 5.59
C LYS A 117 9.33 14.23 5.77
N GLU A 118 9.38 13.61 6.95
CA GLU A 118 10.17 12.40 7.20
C GLU A 118 9.73 11.23 6.29
N ILE A 119 8.42 11.10 6.06
CA ILE A 119 7.83 10.12 5.13
C ILE A 119 8.28 10.41 3.71
N LEU A 120 8.14 11.66 3.25
CA LEU A 120 8.51 12.09 1.90
C LEU A 120 10.01 11.88 1.63
N ASP A 121 10.86 12.26 2.58
CA ASP A 121 12.31 12.08 2.49
C ASP A 121 12.69 10.58 2.44
N THR A 122 11.97 9.73 3.20
CA THR A 122 12.18 8.27 3.17
C THR A 122 11.73 7.67 1.83
N MET A 123 10.59 8.11 1.27
CA MET A 123 10.13 7.70 -0.06
C MET A 123 11.16 8.05 -1.13
N GLU A 124 11.67 9.28 -1.10
CA GLU A 124 12.67 9.76 -2.06
C GLU A 124 13.98 8.97 -1.95
N ALA A 125 14.47 8.77 -0.74
CA ALA A 125 15.68 7.99 -0.50
C ALA A 125 15.53 6.55 -1.02
N CYS A 126 14.39 5.92 -0.81
CA CYS A 126 14.12 4.57 -1.27
C CYS A 126 14.13 4.46 -2.81
N VAL A 127 13.47 5.39 -3.53
CA VAL A 127 13.51 5.41 -5.01
C VAL A 127 14.94 5.57 -5.49
N LYS A 128 15.67 6.56 -4.96
CA LYS A 128 17.06 6.85 -5.33
C LYS A 128 17.97 5.64 -5.10
N GLU A 129 17.83 4.98 -3.94
CA GLU A 129 18.60 3.79 -3.61
C GLU A 129 18.28 2.64 -4.57
N GLY A 130 16.99 2.37 -4.84
CA GLY A 130 16.54 1.31 -5.73
C GLY A 130 17.00 1.49 -7.17
N LEU A 131 17.02 2.74 -7.68
CA LEU A 131 17.55 3.08 -9.01
C LEU A 131 19.07 2.87 -9.11
N GLY A 132 19.77 2.84 -8.00
CA GLY A 132 21.21 2.56 -7.95
C GLY A 132 21.56 1.06 -7.85
N GLN A 133 20.58 0.17 -7.65
CA GLN A 133 20.79 -1.25 -7.40
C GLN A 133 20.67 -2.10 -8.66
N GLU A 134 21.50 -3.14 -8.71
CA GLU A 134 21.48 -4.19 -9.73
C GLU A 134 21.50 -5.57 -9.07
N GLY A 135 21.44 -6.62 -9.89
CA GLY A 135 21.57 -8.00 -9.44
C GLY A 135 20.24 -8.76 -9.49
N VAL A 136 20.09 -9.71 -8.58
CA VAL A 136 18.96 -10.65 -8.54
C VAL A 136 18.24 -10.50 -7.21
N LEU A 137 16.92 -10.47 -7.24
CA LEU A 137 16.08 -10.43 -6.06
C LEU A 137 16.20 -11.74 -5.26
N PRO A 138 16.08 -11.69 -3.92
CA PRO A 138 16.15 -12.87 -3.09
C PRO A 138 15.00 -13.85 -3.39
N GLY A 139 15.21 -15.14 -3.08
CA GLY A 139 14.20 -16.16 -3.23
C GLY A 139 14.38 -17.04 -4.47
N LYS A 140 13.40 -17.93 -4.69
CA LYS A 140 13.48 -18.97 -5.73
C LYS A 140 13.20 -18.46 -7.14
N LEU A 141 12.49 -17.34 -7.30
CA LEU A 141 12.10 -16.78 -8.61
C LEU A 141 13.29 -16.28 -9.44
N LYS A 142 14.41 -15.93 -8.80
CA LYS A 142 15.64 -15.45 -9.46
C LYS A 142 15.40 -14.25 -10.40
N LEU A 143 14.43 -13.40 -10.05
CA LEU A 143 14.14 -12.20 -10.83
C LEU A 143 15.31 -11.23 -10.79
N LYS A 144 15.67 -10.68 -11.95
CA LYS A 144 16.64 -9.60 -12.02
C LYS A 144 16.01 -8.29 -11.56
N ARG A 145 16.79 -7.47 -10.87
CA ARG A 145 16.46 -6.05 -10.69
C ARG A 145 16.55 -5.35 -12.03
N VAL A 146 15.52 -4.62 -12.38
CA VAL A 146 15.41 -3.95 -13.67
C VAL A 146 15.14 -2.45 -13.57
N ALA A 147 14.85 -1.94 -12.37
CA ALA A 147 14.50 -0.53 -12.17
C ALA A 147 15.54 0.44 -12.74
N LYS A 148 16.83 0.18 -12.48
CA LYS A 148 17.94 1.00 -13.02
C LYS A 148 17.95 1.00 -14.55
N SER A 149 17.99 -0.18 -15.16
CA SER A 149 18.06 -0.31 -16.63
C SER A 149 16.80 0.26 -17.29
N LEU A 150 15.63 0.08 -16.67
CA LEU A 150 14.38 0.66 -17.15
C LEU A 150 14.41 2.20 -17.11
N ASN A 151 14.99 2.77 -16.05
CA ASN A 151 15.16 4.22 -15.95
C ASN A 151 16.15 4.77 -17.00
N GLU A 152 17.25 4.08 -17.24
CA GLU A 152 18.23 4.42 -18.29
C GLU A 152 17.57 4.43 -19.67
N LEU A 153 16.82 3.38 -20.01
CA LEU A 153 16.03 3.29 -21.25
C LEU A 153 14.96 4.41 -21.34
N ALA A 154 14.30 4.73 -20.23
CA ALA A 154 13.29 5.78 -20.18
C ALA A 154 13.90 7.17 -20.44
N ILE A 155 15.10 7.43 -19.95
CA ILE A 155 15.82 8.69 -20.19
C ILE A 155 16.24 8.76 -21.66
N GLU A 156 16.81 7.69 -22.21
CA GLU A 156 17.25 7.63 -23.60
C GLU A 156 16.08 7.82 -24.59
N SER A 157 14.95 7.17 -24.33
CA SER A 157 13.75 7.24 -25.17
C SER A 157 12.83 8.43 -24.86
N GLN A 158 13.11 9.20 -23.82
CA GLN A 158 12.24 10.27 -23.30
C GLN A 158 10.82 9.79 -22.98
N ASP A 159 10.68 8.56 -22.49
CA ASP A 159 9.39 7.96 -22.15
C ASP A 159 9.05 8.18 -20.66
N GLU A 160 8.14 9.12 -20.41
CA GLU A 160 7.69 9.46 -19.05
C GLU A 160 6.99 8.28 -18.35
N ARG A 161 6.24 7.46 -19.08
CA ARG A 161 5.51 6.32 -18.51
C ARG A 161 6.51 5.25 -18.03
N MET A 162 7.53 4.98 -18.84
CA MET A 162 8.61 4.06 -18.49
C MET A 162 9.41 4.59 -17.31
N LYS A 163 9.62 5.90 -17.23
CA LYS A 163 10.30 6.57 -16.11
C LYS A 163 9.53 6.38 -14.80
N ILE A 164 8.23 6.68 -14.77
CA ILE A 164 7.37 6.48 -13.60
C ILE A 164 7.35 5.00 -13.19
N THR A 165 7.27 4.08 -14.16
CA THR A 165 7.33 2.64 -13.91
C THR A 165 8.66 2.25 -13.26
N SER A 166 9.77 2.81 -13.69
CA SER A 166 11.10 2.54 -13.11
C SER A 166 11.19 2.97 -11.64
N TYR A 167 10.57 4.09 -11.28
CA TYR A 167 10.49 4.57 -9.89
C TYR A 167 9.66 3.63 -9.00
N ALA A 168 8.52 3.15 -9.51
CA ALA A 168 7.70 2.18 -8.79
C ALA A 168 8.43 0.83 -8.61
N TYR A 169 9.14 0.37 -9.64
CA TYR A 169 9.96 -0.84 -9.56
C TYR A 169 11.12 -0.66 -8.57
N ALA A 170 11.78 0.49 -8.55
CA ALA A 170 12.86 0.78 -7.61
C ALA A 170 12.44 0.53 -6.17
N VAL A 171 11.28 1.05 -5.75
CA VAL A 171 10.73 0.84 -4.41
C VAL A 171 10.31 -0.62 -4.19
N SER A 172 9.62 -1.22 -5.17
CA SER A 172 9.14 -2.60 -5.05
C SER A 172 10.29 -3.61 -4.98
N GLU A 173 11.37 -3.40 -5.70
CA GLU A 173 12.59 -4.20 -5.63
C GLU A 173 13.32 -4.02 -4.29
N GLN A 174 13.31 -2.80 -3.71
CA GLN A 174 13.82 -2.57 -2.37
C GLN A 174 12.97 -3.31 -1.32
N ASN A 175 11.64 -3.24 -1.42
CA ASN A 175 10.75 -4.00 -0.56
C ASN A 175 11.03 -5.50 -0.63
N ALA A 176 11.12 -6.06 -1.85
CA ALA A 176 11.40 -7.48 -2.08
C ALA A 176 12.77 -7.93 -1.56
N SER A 177 13.69 -7.02 -1.31
CA SER A 177 15.05 -7.28 -0.82
C SER A 177 15.25 -6.93 0.67
N GLY A 178 14.20 -6.56 1.39
CA GLY A 178 14.28 -6.17 2.79
C GLY A 178 14.86 -4.78 3.02
N GLY A 179 14.86 -3.91 2.01
CA GLY A 179 15.23 -2.50 2.11
C GLY A 179 14.18 -1.69 2.90
N LYS A 180 14.57 -0.48 3.31
CA LYS A 180 13.65 0.44 4.01
C LYS A 180 12.69 1.06 3.00
N ILE A 181 11.39 0.87 3.24
CA ILE A 181 10.31 1.46 2.44
C ILE A 181 9.31 2.20 3.34
N VAL A 182 8.44 2.98 2.73
CA VAL A 182 7.24 3.51 3.40
C VAL A 182 6.04 2.67 2.99
N THR A 183 5.26 2.18 3.96
CA THR A 183 3.99 1.52 3.66
C THR A 183 2.97 2.55 3.16
N ALA A 184 2.45 2.34 1.93
CA ALA A 184 1.55 3.30 1.28
C ALA A 184 0.46 2.60 0.44
N PRO A 185 -0.59 1.97 1.02
CA PRO A 185 -0.83 1.79 2.45
C PRO A 185 -0.15 0.55 3.06
N THR A 186 0.36 -0.38 2.25
CA THR A 186 1.03 -1.62 2.67
C THR A 186 2.42 -1.76 2.05
N CYS A 187 3.19 -2.78 2.47
CA CYS A 187 4.48 -3.10 1.86
C CYS A 187 4.31 -3.52 0.39
N GLY A 188 3.30 -4.36 0.10
CA GLY A 188 3.04 -4.87 -1.26
C GLY A 188 2.68 -3.79 -2.28
N ALA A 189 2.16 -2.65 -1.82
CA ALA A 189 1.77 -1.52 -2.67
C ALA A 189 2.67 -0.28 -2.50
N SER A 190 3.81 -0.43 -1.83
CA SER A 190 4.70 0.67 -1.43
C SER A 190 5.36 1.43 -2.59
N GLY A 191 5.31 0.89 -3.81
CA GLY A 191 5.93 1.52 -4.99
C GLY A 191 5.07 2.59 -5.67
N VAL A 192 3.74 2.55 -5.50
CA VAL A 192 2.81 3.39 -6.28
C VAL A 192 2.96 4.88 -5.92
N LEU A 193 2.72 5.24 -4.66
CA LEU A 193 2.74 6.63 -4.21
C LEU A 193 4.15 7.26 -4.28
N PRO A 194 5.23 6.59 -3.82
CA PRO A 194 6.56 7.15 -3.92
C PRO A 194 7.01 7.43 -5.36
N ALA A 195 6.60 6.60 -6.32
CA ALA A 195 6.92 6.83 -7.74
C ALA A 195 6.39 8.18 -8.22
N LEU A 196 5.13 8.51 -7.91
CA LEU A 196 4.52 9.78 -8.29
C LEU A 196 5.07 10.97 -7.48
N MET A 197 5.41 10.79 -6.20
CA MET A 197 6.06 11.84 -5.40
C MET A 197 7.47 12.16 -5.90
N TYR A 198 8.21 11.12 -6.32
CA TYR A 198 9.53 11.29 -6.91
C TYR A 198 9.46 11.97 -8.28
N TYR A 199 8.54 11.52 -9.14
CA TYR A 199 8.26 12.15 -10.44
C TYR A 199 7.83 13.61 -10.28
N ALA A 200 6.97 13.92 -9.32
CA ALA A 200 6.53 15.28 -9.03
C ALA A 200 7.70 16.21 -8.67
N LYS A 201 8.73 15.72 -7.97
CA LYS A 201 9.92 16.50 -7.62
C LYS A 201 10.89 16.66 -8.79
N HIS A 202 11.30 15.52 -9.35
CA HIS A 202 12.47 15.47 -10.22
C HIS A 202 12.17 15.77 -11.69
N ASP A 203 10.94 15.53 -12.12
CA ASP A 203 10.51 15.69 -13.51
C ASP A 203 9.54 16.88 -13.67
N MET A 204 8.61 17.06 -12.72
CA MET A 204 7.61 18.12 -12.77
C MET A 204 7.97 19.35 -11.93
N HIS A 205 9.02 19.28 -11.12
CA HIS A 205 9.58 20.37 -10.31
C HIS A 205 8.60 21.01 -9.30
N PHE A 206 7.63 20.24 -8.79
CA PHE A 206 6.76 20.71 -7.70
C PHE A 206 7.55 20.95 -6.43
N SER A 207 7.23 22.04 -5.73
CA SER A 207 7.86 22.41 -4.47
C SER A 207 7.60 21.38 -3.37
N GLU A 208 8.41 21.39 -2.32
CA GLU A 208 8.22 20.54 -1.15
C GLU A 208 6.84 20.75 -0.54
N ARG A 209 6.39 22.00 -0.40
CA ARG A 209 5.08 22.35 0.18
C ARG A 209 3.92 21.72 -0.62
N GLU A 210 3.96 21.77 -1.94
CA GLU A 210 2.93 21.16 -2.79
C GLU A 210 2.91 19.65 -2.63
N ARG A 211 4.08 19.02 -2.56
CA ARG A 211 4.21 17.56 -2.37
C ARG A 211 3.78 17.14 -0.97
N LEU A 212 4.06 17.92 0.08
CA LEU A 212 3.55 17.65 1.44
C LEU A 212 2.02 17.73 1.48
N LYS A 213 1.42 18.74 0.85
CA LYS A 213 -0.04 18.85 0.70
C LYS A 213 -0.62 17.62 -0.01
N ALA A 214 -0.02 17.22 -1.12
CA ALA A 214 -0.44 16.04 -1.89
C ALA A 214 -0.32 14.75 -1.07
N LEU A 215 0.76 14.58 -0.32
CA LEU A 215 0.99 13.43 0.55
C LEU A 215 -0.04 13.37 1.70
N ALA A 216 -0.39 14.51 2.30
CA ALA A 216 -1.44 14.60 3.31
C ALA A 216 -2.80 14.11 2.76
N ILE A 217 -3.15 14.55 1.56
CA ILE A 217 -4.38 14.15 0.87
C ILE A 217 -4.36 12.64 0.56
N ALA A 218 -3.22 12.10 0.12
CA ALA A 218 -3.07 10.65 -0.05
C ALA A 218 -3.32 9.90 1.27
N GLY A 219 -2.77 10.39 2.38
CA GLY A 219 -2.98 9.82 3.72
C GLY A 219 -4.45 9.79 4.12
N LEU A 220 -5.18 10.88 3.89
CA LEU A 220 -6.63 10.95 4.15
C LEU A 220 -7.39 9.89 3.34
N VAL A 221 -7.10 9.75 2.03
CA VAL A 221 -7.75 8.74 1.17
C VAL A 221 -7.48 7.34 1.70
N GLY A 222 -6.24 7.02 2.05
CA GLY A 222 -5.88 5.73 2.67
C GLY A 222 -6.63 5.48 3.98
N ASN A 223 -6.78 6.51 4.84
CA ASN A 223 -7.53 6.42 6.09
C ASN A 223 -9.02 6.17 5.85
N LEU A 224 -9.64 6.78 4.84
CA LEU A 224 -11.05 6.54 4.50
C LEU A 224 -11.26 5.09 4.05
N VAL A 225 -10.34 4.53 3.25
CA VAL A 225 -10.39 3.10 2.87
C VAL A 225 -10.20 2.21 4.09
N LYS A 226 -9.16 2.46 4.91
CA LYS A 226 -8.89 1.67 6.12
C LYS A 226 -10.08 1.65 7.08
N THR A 227 -10.77 2.80 7.24
CA THR A 227 -11.89 2.94 8.17
C THR A 227 -13.16 2.26 7.67
N ASN A 228 -13.46 2.32 6.37
CA ASN A 228 -14.73 1.87 5.80
C ASN A 228 -14.66 0.51 5.11
N ALA A 229 -13.45 0.01 4.85
CA ALA A 229 -13.21 -1.28 4.24
C ALA A 229 -11.99 -1.97 4.90
N THR A 230 -10.99 -2.33 4.13
CA THR A 230 -9.72 -2.87 4.59
C THR A 230 -8.59 -2.44 3.65
N ILE A 231 -7.36 -2.42 4.15
CA ILE A 231 -6.14 -2.26 3.36
C ILE A 231 -5.31 -3.55 3.33
N SER A 232 -5.82 -4.65 3.89
CA SER A 232 -5.13 -5.94 3.99
C SER A 232 -5.38 -6.81 2.76
N GLY A 233 -4.31 -7.26 2.10
CA GLY A 233 -4.41 -8.23 1.01
C GLY A 233 -5.01 -9.56 1.43
N ALA A 234 -4.77 -9.98 2.67
CA ALA A 234 -5.30 -11.21 3.26
C ALA A 234 -6.83 -11.15 3.52
N GLU A 235 -7.40 -9.95 3.62
CA GLU A 235 -8.84 -9.75 3.77
C GLU A 235 -9.52 -9.39 2.46
N GLY A 236 -8.95 -8.44 1.70
CA GLY A 236 -9.61 -7.84 0.55
C GLY A 236 -8.96 -8.12 -0.80
N GLY A 237 -7.88 -8.91 -0.85
CA GLY A 237 -7.12 -9.08 -2.09
C GLY A 237 -6.27 -7.86 -2.44
N CYS A 238 -5.64 -7.87 -3.61
CA CYS A 238 -4.75 -6.80 -4.06
C CYS A 238 -5.49 -5.47 -4.35
N GLN A 239 -6.81 -5.51 -4.57
CA GLN A 239 -7.63 -4.29 -4.66
C GLN A 239 -7.55 -3.44 -3.38
N ALA A 240 -7.44 -4.09 -2.20
CA ALA A 240 -7.28 -3.41 -0.92
C ALA A 240 -5.89 -2.78 -0.76
N GLU A 241 -4.86 -3.33 -1.36
CA GLU A 241 -3.48 -2.82 -1.31
C GLU A 241 -3.17 -1.88 -2.46
N VAL A 242 -2.96 -2.42 -3.67
CA VAL A 242 -2.61 -1.64 -4.88
C VAL A 242 -3.77 -0.73 -5.31
N GLY A 243 -5.02 -1.18 -5.17
CA GLY A 243 -6.19 -0.33 -5.47
C GLY A 243 -6.23 0.90 -4.57
N THR A 244 -6.04 0.71 -3.26
CA THR A 244 -5.95 1.84 -2.31
C THR A 244 -4.74 2.73 -2.61
N ALA A 245 -3.56 2.16 -2.87
CA ALA A 245 -2.37 2.92 -3.23
C ALA A 245 -2.58 3.75 -4.50
N THR A 246 -3.27 3.19 -5.50
CA THR A 246 -3.63 3.88 -6.75
C THR A 246 -4.57 5.06 -6.47
N ALA A 247 -5.62 4.87 -5.64
CA ALA A 247 -6.52 5.94 -5.24
C ALA A 247 -5.81 7.05 -4.46
N MET A 248 -4.97 6.70 -3.47
CA MET A 248 -4.13 7.63 -2.72
C MET A 248 -3.26 8.48 -3.64
N SER A 249 -2.60 7.81 -4.60
CA SER A 249 -1.69 8.46 -5.54
C SER A 249 -2.42 9.31 -6.57
N ALA A 250 -3.60 8.88 -7.03
CA ALA A 250 -4.46 9.66 -7.93
C ALA A 250 -4.95 10.94 -7.26
N ALA A 251 -5.41 10.87 -6.01
CA ALA A 251 -5.81 12.03 -5.22
C ALA A 251 -4.65 13.00 -5.00
N ALA A 252 -3.46 12.48 -4.65
CA ALA A 252 -2.25 13.27 -4.49
C ALA A 252 -1.89 14.00 -5.78
N TYR A 253 -1.88 13.30 -6.91
CA TYR A 253 -1.51 13.91 -8.18
C TYR A 253 -2.59 14.90 -8.67
N ALA A 254 -3.87 14.62 -8.44
CA ALA A 254 -4.96 15.57 -8.70
C ALA A 254 -4.79 16.88 -7.90
N SER A 255 -4.36 16.79 -6.63
CA SER A 255 -4.01 17.95 -5.83
C SER A 255 -2.84 18.75 -6.41
N LEU A 256 -1.79 18.07 -6.90
CA LEU A 256 -0.66 18.72 -7.61
C LEU A 256 -1.11 19.43 -8.89
N LEU A 257 -2.09 18.87 -9.60
CA LEU A 257 -2.70 19.49 -10.78
C LEU A 257 -3.64 20.67 -10.43
N GLY A 258 -3.81 20.99 -9.14
CA GLY A 258 -4.63 22.11 -8.68
C GLY A 258 -6.14 21.85 -8.71
N LEU A 259 -6.58 20.58 -8.73
CA LEU A 259 -7.99 20.24 -8.69
C LEU A 259 -8.58 20.55 -7.30
N ASP A 260 -9.86 20.91 -7.31
CA ASP A 260 -10.65 21.09 -6.10
C ASP A 260 -10.99 19.72 -5.44
N ILE A 261 -11.68 19.76 -4.32
CA ILE A 261 -12.05 18.55 -3.58
C ILE A 261 -12.89 17.57 -4.41
N GLN A 262 -13.70 18.05 -5.34
CA GLN A 262 -14.51 17.20 -6.22
C GLN A 262 -13.65 16.50 -7.25
N GLY A 263 -12.70 17.21 -7.86
CA GLY A 263 -11.72 16.63 -8.78
C GLY A 263 -10.78 15.63 -8.09
N ILE A 264 -10.38 15.93 -6.86
CA ILE A 264 -9.56 15.02 -6.02
C ILE A 264 -10.33 13.73 -5.71
N GLU A 265 -11.60 13.84 -5.28
CA GLU A 265 -12.46 12.67 -5.05
C GLU A 265 -12.64 11.86 -6.32
N TYR A 266 -12.90 12.51 -7.46
CA TYR A 266 -13.10 11.82 -8.73
C TYR A 266 -11.85 11.07 -9.20
N ALA A 267 -10.66 11.64 -9.00
CA ALA A 267 -9.41 10.95 -9.27
C ALA A 267 -9.23 9.70 -8.37
N ALA A 268 -9.49 9.84 -7.06
CA ALA A 268 -9.44 8.74 -6.12
C ALA A 268 -10.43 7.63 -6.46
N GLU A 269 -11.64 8.01 -6.83
CA GLU A 269 -12.71 7.10 -7.25
C GLU A 269 -12.27 6.26 -8.45
N MET A 270 -11.84 6.90 -9.56
CA MET A 270 -11.34 6.19 -10.75
C MET A 270 -10.12 5.33 -10.44
N GLY A 271 -9.23 5.82 -9.56
CA GLY A 271 -8.05 5.07 -9.14
C GLY A 271 -8.39 3.75 -8.45
N LEU A 272 -9.45 3.72 -7.64
CA LEU A 272 -9.90 2.51 -6.93
C LEU A 272 -10.82 1.65 -7.77
N GLU A 273 -11.81 2.25 -8.46
CA GLU A 273 -12.81 1.54 -9.25
C GLU A 273 -12.18 0.57 -10.25
N HIS A 274 -11.16 1.04 -10.96
CA HIS A 274 -10.46 0.25 -12.00
C HIS A 274 -9.48 -0.79 -11.44
N GLN A 275 -9.43 -0.95 -10.13
CA GLN A 275 -8.66 -1.98 -9.43
C GLN A 275 -9.57 -3.00 -8.71
N LEU A 276 -10.91 -2.82 -8.76
CA LEU A 276 -11.85 -3.75 -8.16
C LEU A 276 -11.69 -5.15 -8.76
N GLY A 277 -11.77 -6.17 -7.89
CA GLY A 277 -11.62 -7.57 -8.26
C GLY A 277 -10.18 -8.07 -8.38
N LEU A 278 -9.15 -7.23 -8.13
CA LEU A 278 -7.76 -7.70 -8.12
C LEU A 278 -7.51 -8.71 -7.00
N THR A 279 -7.12 -9.91 -7.43
CA THR A 279 -6.71 -11.00 -6.53
C THR A 279 -5.34 -10.74 -5.91
N CYS A 280 -5.03 -11.33 -4.75
CA CYS A 280 -3.69 -11.38 -4.17
C CYS A 280 -3.17 -12.82 -4.19
N ASP A 281 -2.40 -13.12 -5.22
CA ASP A 281 -1.94 -14.46 -5.58
C ASP A 281 -0.42 -14.47 -5.90
N PRO A 282 0.44 -14.02 -4.94
CA PRO A 282 1.87 -13.88 -5.19
C PRO A 282 2.54 -15.25 -5.44
N VAL A 283 3.29 -15.36 -6.54
CA VAL A 283 3.96 -16.59 -6.95
C VAL A 283 5.00 -17.01 -5.91
N GLY A 284 4.86 -18.22 -5.39
CA GLY A 284 5.71 -18.74 -4.32
C GLY A 284 5.65 -17.92 -3.02
N GLY A 285 4.64 -17.09 -2.83
CA GLY A 285 4.50 -16.18 -1.70
C GLY A 285 5.41 -14.97 -1.74
N TYR A 286 6.17 -14.75 -2.83
CA TYR A 286 7.09 -13.62 -2.93
C TYR A 286 6.37 -12.34 -3.38
N VAL A 287 6.66 -11.22 -2.71
CA VAL A 287 6.20 -9.87 -3.13
C VAL A 287 6.99 -9.41 -4.38
N GLN A 288 6.95 -10.23 -5.43
CA GLN A 288 7.70 -10.04 -6.67
C GLN A 288 6.77 -10.17 -7.89
N ILE A 289 6.20 -11.34 -8.12
CA ILE A 289 5.22 -11.59 -9.20
C ILE A 289 3.83 -11.83 -8.58
N PRO A 290 2.82 -11.05 -8.97
CA PRO A 290 2.80 -9.92 -9.91
C PRO A 290 3.06 -8.56 -9.25
N CYS A 291 3.50 -8.50 -7.99
CA CYS A 291 3.47 -7.29 -7.15
C CYS A 291 4.30 -6.14 -7.73
N ILE A 292 5.51 -6.40 -8.23
CA ILE A 292 6.39 -5.35 -8.79
C ILE A 292 5.71 -4.69 -9.99
N GLU A 293 5.19 -5.48 -10.92
CA GLU A 293 4.50 -4.98 -12.11
C GLU A 293 3.22 -4.22 -11.74
N ARG A 294 2.42 -4.74 -10.79
CA ARG A 294 1.20 -4.08 -10.31
C ARG A 294 1.48 -2.70 -9.73
N ASN A 295 2.61 -2.50 -9.05
CA ASN A 295 3.00 -1.17 -8.56
C ASN A 295 3.28 -0.21 -9.72
N GLY A 296 4.00 -0.64 -10.76
CA GLY A 296 4.23 0.16 -11.97
C GLY A 296 2.91 0.55 -12.66
N PHE A 297 2.04 -0.43 -12.91
CA PHE A 297 0.72 -0.17 -13.50
C PHE A 297 -0.16 0.68 -12.59
N GLY A 298 -0.11 0.49 -11.27
CA GLY A 298 -0.82 1.31 -10.30
C GLY A 298 -0.40 2.78 -10.36
N ALA A 299 0.90 3.06 -10.47
CA ALA A 299 1.42 4.42 -10.60
C ALA A 299 0.95 5.09 -11.90
N LEU A 300 0.98 4.38 -13.03
CA LEU A 300 0.47 4.89 -14.30
C LEU A 300 -1.04 5.13 -14.25
N ARG A 301 -1.81 4.21 -13.66
CA ARG A 301 -3.25 4.38 -13.48
C ARG A 301 -3.60 5.57 -12.60
N ALA A 302 -2.83 5.81 -11.55
CA ALA A 302 -3.03 6.96 -10.68
C ALA A 302 -2.83 8.28 -11.43
N LEU A 303 -1.79 8.37 -12.25
CA LEU A 303 -1.53 9.52 -13.11
C LEU A 303 -2.68 9.71 -14.12
N ASP A 304 -3.05 8.65 -14.85
CA ASP A 304 -4.16 8.68 -15.81
C ASP A 304 -5.47 9.11 -15.13
N ALA A 305 -5.80 8.56 -13.96
CA ALA A 305 -7.00 8.90 -13.21
C ALA A 305 -7.07 10.40 -12.84
N ALA A 306 -5.95 10.98 -12.38
CA ALA A 306 -5.90 12.41 -12.05
C ALA A 306 -6.06 13.30 -13.29
N VAL A 307 -5.41 12.94 -14.41
CA VAL A 307 -5.54 13.66 -15.68
C VAL A 307 -6.96 13.55 -16.21
N TYR A 308 -7.56 12.36 -16.17
CA TYR A 308 -8.95 12.18 -16.62
C TYR A 308 -9.95 12.87 -15.70
N ALA A 309 -9.74 12.88 -14.37
CA ALA A 309 -10.58 13.65 -13.46
C ALA A 309 -10.62 15.13 -13.83
N ARG A 310 -9.45 15.70 -14.16
CA ARG A 310 -9.33 17.11 -14.62
C ARG A 310 -10.10 17.38 -15.92
N GLU A 311 -9.95 16.50 -16.89
CA GLU A 311 -10.57 16.72 -18.22
C GLU A 311 -12.03 16.31 -18.26
N LEU A 312 -12.38 15.15 -17.72
CA LEU A 312 -13.76 14.68 -17.70
C LEU A 312 -14.65 15.51 -16.78
N GLY A 313 -14.09 16.03 -15.66
CA GLY A 313 -14.83 16.92 -14.75
C GLY A 313 -15.35 18.20 -15.42
N LYS A 314 -14.69 18.65 -16.49
CA LYS A 314 -15.18 19.76 -17.34
C LYS A 314 -16.35 19.39 -18.24
N LEU A 315 -16.52 18.11 -18.52
CA LEU A 315 -17.47 17.60 -19.51
C LEU A 315 -18.71 16.98 -18.86
N ARG A 316 -18.56 16.38 -17.68
CA ARG A 316 -19.65 15.70 -16.96
C ARG A 316 -19.39 15.63 -15.47
N GLN A 317 -20.46 15.49 -14.70
CA GLN A 317 -20.35 15.17 -13.26
C GLN A 317 -20.12 13.67 -13.06
N PRO A 318 -19.28 13.26 -12.09
CA PRO A 318 -19.14 11.87 -11.68
C PRO A 318 -20.48 11.27 -11.27
N ARG A 319 -20.72 10.02 -11.64
CA ARG A 319 -21.95 9.27 -11.27
C ARG A 319 -21.73 8.38 -10.06
N VAL A 320 -20.51 7.98 -9.82
CA VAL A 320 -20.11 7.12 -8.71
C VAL A 320 -19.29 7.98 -7.75
N SER A 321 -19.49 7.82 -6.45
CA SER A 321 -18.67 8.47 -5.42
C SER A 321 -17.55 7.55 -4.96
N PHE A 322 -16.46 8.12 -4.48
CA PHE A 322 -15.39 7.34 -3.85
C PHE A 322 -15.91 6.47 -2.68
N ASP A 323 -16.82 7.02 -1.87
CA ASP A 323 -17.42 6.29 -0.75
C ASP A 323 -18.17 5.02 -1.22
N ALA A 324 -18.85 5.09 -2.37
CA ALA A 324 -19.53 3.94 -2.96
C ALA A 324 -18.53 2.88 -3.44
N VAL A 325 -17.43 3.29 -4.09
CA VAL A 325 -16.39 2.36 -4.57
C VAL A 325 -15.70 1.66 -3.39
N VAL A 326 -15.41 2.38 -2.30
CA VAL A 326 -14.85 1.78 -1.08
C VAL A 326 -15.77 0.72 -0.50
N LYS A 327 -17.08 0.96 -0.50
CA LYS A 327 -18.07 -0.03 -0.07
C LYS A 327 -18.07 -1.26 -0.99
N VAL A 328 -18.07 -1.06 -2.31
CA VAL A 328 -18.00 -2.16 -3.29
C VAL A 328 -16.71 -2.97 -3.11
N MET A 329 -15.57 -2.29 -2.90
CA MET A 329 -14.30 -2.98 -2.62
C MET A 329 -14.37 -3.87 -1.39
N ARG A 330 -14.98 -3.39 -0.30
CA ARG A 330 -15.22 -4.19 0.91
C ARG A 330 -16.05 -5.43 0.61
N ASP A 331 -17.17 -5.24 -0.08
CA ASP A 331 -18.12 -6.31 -0.36
C ASP A 331 -17.49 -7.35 -1.32
N THR A 332 -16.83 -6.92 -2.40
CA THR A 332 -16.09 -7.81 -3.32
C THR A 332 -14.90 -8.50 -2.65
N GLY A 333 -14.19 -7.81 -1.74
CA GLY A 333 -13.11 -8.42 -0.97
C GLY A 333 -13.60 -9.56 -0.08
N HIS A 334 -14.78 -9.40 0.53
CA HIS A 334 -15.42 -10.45 1.30
C HIS A 334 -15.82 -11.65 0.43
N ASP A 335 -16.28 -11.38 -0.80
CA ASP A 335 -16.75 -12.42 -1.73
C ASP A 335 -15.61 -13.14 -2.47
N LEU A 336 -14.39 -12.59 -2.48
CA LEU A 336 -13.21 -13.28 -3.02
C LEU A 336 -12.97 -14.58 -2.24
N ASP A 337 -12.74 -15.68 -2.97
CA ASP A 337 -12.31 -16.94 -2.36
C ASP A 337 -10.96 -16.77 -1.63
N ALA A 338 -10.79 -17.51 -0.54
CA ALA A 338 -9.56 -17.48 0.26
C ALA A 338 -8.30 -17.80 -0.56
N ALA A 339 -8.40 -18.56 -1.65
CA ALA A 339 -7.30 -18.86 -2.55
C ALA A 339 -6.75 -17.61 -3.27
N TYR A 340 -7.51 -16.52 -3.32
CA TYR A 340 -7.16 -15.25 -3.96
C TYR A 340 -6.87 -14.11 -2.97
N ARG A 341 -6.72 -14.45 -1.68
CA ARG A 341 -6.46 -13.48 -0.61
C ARG A 341 -5.14 -13.76 0.11
N GLU A 342 -4.03 -13.51 -0.59
CA GLU A 342 -2.65 -13.60 -0.05
C GLU A 342 -2.31 -14.99 0.53
N THR A 343 -2.80 -16.04 -0.11
CA THR A 343 -2.52 -17.43 0.31
C THR A 343 -1.60 -18.20 -0.62
N SER A 344 -1.40 -17.70 -1.85
CA SER A 344 -0.68 -18.41 -2.92
C SER A 344 -1.25 -19.80 -3.24
N LEU A 345 -2.54 -20.04 -2.96
CA LEU A 345 -3.23 -21.30 -3.22
C LEU A 345 -4.00 -21.31 -4.55
N GLY A 346 -4.13 -20.18 -5.21
CA GLY A 346 -4.87 -19.99 -6.46
C GLY A 346 -4.18 -19.03 -7.42
N GLY A 347 -4.85 -18.71 -8.53
CA GLY A 347 -4.41 -17.74 -9.51
C GLY A 347 -3.01 -18.03 -10.08
N LEU A 348 -2.21 -16.98 -10.26
CA LEU A 348 -0.87 -17.08 -10.82
C LEU A 348 0.05 -17.98 -10.00
N ALA A 349 -0.11 -17.98 -8.68
CA ALA A 349 0.71 -18.81 -7.79
C ALA A 349 0.51 -20.31 -8.05
N LYS A 350 -0.70 -20.73 -8.46
CA LYS A 350 -1.01 -22.13 -8.81
C LYS A 350 -0.47 -22.50 -10.19
N GLU A 351 -0.58 -21.59 -11.15
CA GLU A 351 -0.13 -21.84 -12.54
C GLU A 351 1.41 -21.85 -12.66
N LEU A 352 2.09 -21.08 -11.83
CA LEU A 352 3.55 -20.98 -11.79
C LEU A 352 4.10 -21.66 -10.53
N SER A 353 3.73 -22.94 -10.28
CA SER A 353 4.28 -23.69 -9.15
C SER A 353 5.81 -23.76 -9.26
N LEU A 354 6.50 -23.29 -8.23
CA LEU A 354 7.95 -23.41 -8.10
C LEU A 354 8.23 -24.79 -7.49
N GLU A 355 8.60 -25.76 -8.33
CA GLU A 355 9.12 -27.04 -7.87
C GLU A 355 10.45 -26.90 -7.11
#